data_db8c42f5e516f6e26c13f46ff5ae8077
#
_entry.id   db8c42f5e516f6e26c13f46ff5ae8077
#
_cell.length_a   1.000
_cell.length_b   1.000
_cell.length_c   1.000
_cell.angle_alpha   90.00
_cell.angle_beta   90.00
_cell.angle_gamma   90.00
#
_symmetry.space_group_name_H-M   'P 1'
#
loop_
_entity.id
_entity.type
_entity.pdbx_description
1 polymer ?
#
loop_
_entity_poly.entity_id
_entity_poly.type
_entity_poly.pdbx_seq_one_letter_code
_entity_poly.pdbx_strand_id
1 'polypeptide(L)'
;MTAAIRVDQARKTFALGKGKSVEALAGVSLDVRPGEFVAIIGPSGCGKSTILRLIGSLEEPTAGTVTIDGRPPRELAGAHRLGVAFQDHALLPWLSVWQNVTLPLQVAGVKPDEAKIAALIKLVGLEGFEKARPRQLSGGMRQRAAIARALVLGPEVLLLDEPFAALDAVTRRYMNIELQRIWTESRITTLLVTHGVDEALFLADRIVVMSGRPGRIIENLDIEFPRPRTPALMRTPAFHALYDHLADLLEPAAAENEPVAGGGQP
;
A
#
# COMPACT_ATOMS: atom_id res chain seq x y z
N MET A 1 -11.16 -13.01 -9.42
CA MET A 1 -12.13 -11.92 -9.59
C MET A 1 -11.47 -10.66 -9.06
N THR A 2 -11.81 -9.48 -9.58
CA THR A 2 -11.22 -8.19 -9.22
C THR A 2 -12.36 -7.23 -8.89
N ALA A 3 -12.17 -6.34 -7.93
CA ALA A 3 -13.21 -5.45 -7.44
C ALA A 3 -12.86 -3.97 -7.70
N ALA A 4 -13.84 -3.13 -8.01
CA ALA A 4 -13.67 -1.70 -8.14
C ALA A 4 -13.69 -1.02 -6.77
N ILE A 5 -12.81 -0.02 -6.56
CA ILE A 5 -12.82 0.79 -5.34
C ILE A 5 -13.31 2.19 -5.69
N ARG A 6 -14.23 2.72 -4.90
CA ARG A 6 -14.69 4.11 -5.01
C ARG A 6 -14.63 4.80 -3.67
N VAL A 7 -13.90 5.88 -3.63
CA VAL A 7 -13.85 6.86 -2.54
C VAL A 7 -14.53 8.13 -3.06
N ASP A 8 -15.57 8.61 -2.40
CA ASP A 8 -16.34 9.77 -2.86
C ASP A 8 -16.40 10.81 -1.73
N GLN A 9 -15.74 11.96 -1.98
CA GLN A 9 -15.64 13.11 -1.07
C GLN A 9 -15.31 12.72 0.38
N ALA A 10 -14.46 11.70 0.55
CA ALA A 10 -14.13 11.18 1.87
C ALA A 10 -13.36 12.21 2.70
N ARG A 11 -13.87 12.49 3.89
CA ARG A 11 -13.22 13.29 4.92
C ARG A 11 -12.88 12.42 6.12
N LYS A 12 -11.77 12.69 6.76
CA LYS A 12 -11.43 12.05 8.03
C LYS A 12 -10.83 13.03 8.99
N THR A 13 -11.46 13.18 10.13
CA THR A 13 -10.99 13.98 11.26
C THR A 13 -10.79 13.07 12.46
N PHE A 14 -9.61 13.15 13.07
CA PHE A 14 -9.28 12.44 14.30
C PHE A 14 -9.39 13.37 15.50
N ALA A 15 -10.09 12.93 16.55
CA ALA A 15 -10.13 13.63 17.84
C ALA A 15 -8.85 13.33 18.61
N LEU A 16 -8.14 14.39 19.03
CA LEU A 16 -6.89 14.30 19.82
C LEU A 16 -7.12 14.48 21.33
N GLY A 17 -8.39 14.60 21.77
CA GLY A 17 -8.75 14.93 23.15
C GLY A 17 -8.66 16.43 23.45
N LYS A 18 -9.20 16.85 24.62
CA LYS A 18 -9.24 18.27 25.07
C LYS A 18 -9.82 19.23 24.01
N GLY A 19 -10.80 18.79 23.21
CA GLY A 19 -11.44 19.61 22.18
C GLY A 19 -10.59 19.86 20.93
N LYS A 20 -9.39 19.27 20.83
CA LYS A 20 -8.53 19.37 19.66
C LYS A 20 -8.87 18.24 18.67
N SER A 21 -8.81 18.55 17.38
CA SER A 21 -8.97 17.58 16.31
C SER A 21 -7.99 17.86 15.17
N VAL A 22 -7.70 16.85 14.37
CA VAL A 22 -6.85 16.97 13.18
C VAL A 22 -7.61 16.40 11.98
N GLU A 23 -7.81 17.25 10.99
CA GLU A 23 -8.34 16.80 9.70
C GLU A 23 -7.19 16.15 8.91
N ALA A 24 -7.30 14.85 8.67
CA ALA A 24 -6.33 14.08 7.90
C ALA A 24 -6.65 14.10 6.41
N LEU A 25 -7.94 14.07 6.04
CA LEU A 25 -8.42 14.08 4.66
C LEU A 25 -9.53 15.13 4.50
N ALA A 26 -9.44 15.95 3.45
CA ALA A 26 -10.35 17.06 3.18
C ALA A 26 -11.12 16.87 1.86
N GLY A 27 -11.96 15.83 1.77
CA GLY A 27 -12.82 15.59 0.60
C GLY A 27 -12.04 14.91 -0.54
N VAL A 28 -11.45 13.75 -0.27
CA VAL A 28 -10.74 12.95 -1.27
C VAL A 28 -11.73 12.15 -2.10
N SER A 29 -11.59 12.20 -3.43
CA SER A 29 -12.33 11.35 -4.37
C SER A 29 -11.35 10.56 -5.22
N LEU A 30 -11.51 9.24 -5.25
CA LEU A 30 -10.66 8.30 -5.97
C LEU A 30 -11.48 7.11 -6.45
N ASP A 31 -11.44 6.86 -7.75
CA ASP A 31 -11.98 5.62 -8.35
C ASP A 31 -10.81 4.74 -8.80
N VAL A 32 -10.83 3.44 -8.44
CA VAL A 32 -9.86 2.44 -8.89
C VAL A 32 -10.61 1.38 -9.67
N ARG A 33 -10.20 1.18 -10.91
CA ARG A 33 -10.83 0.19 -11.81
C ARG A 33 -10.50 -1.24 -11.39
N PRO A 34 -11.35 -2.22 -11.68
CA PRO A 34 -11.04 -3.61 -11.42
C PRO A 34 -9.73 -4.02 -12.09
N GLY A 35 -8.82 -4.61 -11.30
CA GLY A 35 -7.51 -5.06 -11.78
C GLY A 35 -6.51 -3.94 -12.06
N GLU A 36 -6.79 -2.69 -11.71
CA GLU A 36 -5.86 -1.57 -11.83
C GLU A 36 -4.84 -1.58 -10.70
N PHE A 37 -3.60 -1.18 -11.00
CA PHE A 37 -2.56 -0.90 -10.01
C PHE A 37 -2.43 0.60 -9.84
N VAL A 38 -2.90 1.14 -8.73
CA VAL A 38 -2.80 2.57 -8.41
C VAL A 38 -1.76 2.79 -7.31
N ALA A 39 -0.84 3.73 -7.50
CA ALA A 39 0.05 4.20 -6.45
C ALA A 39 -0.42 5.56 -5.93
N ILE A 40 -0.39 5.75 -4.61
CA ILE A 40 -0.59 7.03 -3.95
C ILE A 40 0.74 7.50 -3.41
N ILE A 41 1.19 8.67 -3.85
CA ILE A 41 2.39 9.34 -3.37
C ILE A 41 2.04 10.69 -2.72
N GLY A 42 2.91 11.19 -1.87
CA GLY A 42 2.70 12.47 -1.18
C GLY A 42 3.61 12.58 0.04
N PRO A 43 3.71 13.76 0.66
CA PRO A 43 4.56 13.98 1.83
C PRO A 43 4.12 13.14 3.03
N SER A 44 5.03 12.99 4.00
CA SER A 44 4.74 12.27 5.24
C SER A 44 3.60 12.93 6.01
N GLY A 45 2.68 12.11 6.52
CA GLY A 45 1.54 12.60 7.31
C GLY A 45 0.41 13.27 6.52
N CYS A 46 0.41 13.26 5.19
CA CYS A 46 -0.65 13.84 4.36
C CYS A 46 -1.94 13.01 4.29
N GLY A 47 -2.00 11.83 4.89
CA GLY A 47 -3.21 11.01 4.94
C GLY A 47 -3.25 9.79 4.02
N LYS A 48 -2.15 9.42 3.33
CA LYS A 48 -2.08 8.23 2.45
C LYS A 48 -2.52 6.94 3.15
N SER A 49 -1.92 6.63 4.29
CA SER A 49 -2.30 5.47 5.09
C SER A 49 -3.74 5.58 5.65
N THR A 50 -4.26 6.79 5.82
CA THR A 50 -5.66 6.98 6.20
C THR A 50 -6.60 6.52 5.09
N ILE A 51 -6.32 6.84 3.83
CA ILE A 51 -7.10 6.33 2.69
C ILE A 51 -7.10 4.80 2.67
N LEU A 52 -5.91 4.17 2.83
CA LEU A 52 -5.82 2.71 2.91
C LEU A 52 -6.65 2.13 4.05
N ARG A 53 -6.62 2.77 5.24
CA ARG A 53 -7.40 2.31 6.39
C ARG A 53 -8.91 2.43 6.19
N LEU A 54 -9.38 3.47 5.49
CA LEU A 54 -10.78 3.62 5.12
C LEU A 54 -11.21 2.50 4.15
N ILE A 55 -10.42 2.22 3.11
CA ILE A 55 -10.69 1.15 2.14
C ILE A 55 -10.55 -0.23 2.81
N GLY A 56 -9.60 -0.36 3.74
CA GLY A 56 -9.38 -1.58 4.54
C GLY A 56 -10.44 -1.84 5.62
N SER A 57 -11.45 -0.97 5.74
CA SER A 57 -12.49 -1.06 6.81
C SER A 57 -11.92 -1.03 8.24
N LEU A 58 -10.77 -0.40 8.44
CA LEU A 58 -10.14 -0.21 9.75
C LEU A 58 -10.49 1.13 10.38
N GLU A 59 -10.99 2.04 9.55
CA GLU A 59 -11.50 3.35 9.91
C GLU A 59 -12.75 3.64 9.11
N GLU A 60 -13.62 4.49 9.64
CA GLU A 60 -14.78 5.01 8.92
C GLU A 60 -14.55 6.48 8.54
N PRO A 61 -15.01 6.94 7.37
CA PRO A 61 -14.92 8.34 7.01
C PRO A 61 -15.82 9.18 7.95
N THR A 62 -15.37 10.40 8.28
CA THR A 62 -16.19 11.35 9.05
C THR A 62 -17.30 11.95 8.18
N ALA A 63 -17.06 12.05 6.87
CA ALA A 63 -18.03 12.44 5.85
C ALA A 63 -17.60 11.84 4.50
N GLY A 64 -18.53 11.80 3.53
CA GLY A 64 -18.32 11.11 2.27
C GLY A 64 -18.49 9.59 2.39
N THR A 65 -18.14 8.84 1.36
CA THR A 65 -18.35 7.39 1.31
C THR A 65 -17.14 6.66 0.74
N VAL A 66 -16.98 5.39 1.16
CA VAL A 66 -16.02 4.46 0.56
C VAL A 66 -16.77 3.17 0.26
N THR A 67 -16.64 2.69 -0.96
CA THR A 67 -17.29 1.44 -1.40
C THR A 67 -16.31 0.57 -2.21
N ILE A 68 -16.53 -0.74 -2.16
CA ILE A 68 -15.89 -1.72 -3.04
C ILE A 68 -17.02 -2.48 -3.75
N ASP A 69 -17.04 -2.44 -5.09
CA ASP A 69 -18.16 -2.94 -5.92
C ASP A 69 -19.54 -2.40 -5.46
N GLY A 70 -19.58 -1.12 -5.07
CA GLY A 70 -20.81 -0.46 -4.59
C GLY A 70 -21.25 -0.86 -3.18
N ARG A 71 -20.49 -1.69 -2.45
CA ARG A 71 -20.78 -2.17 -1.11
C ARG A 71 -19.82 -1.60 -0.07
N PRO A 72 -20.19 -1.53 1.20
CA PRO A 72 -19.26 -1.14 2.26
C PRO A 72 -18.02 -2.05 2.30
N PRO A 73 -16.80 -1.52 2.50
CA PRO A 73 -15.56 -2.31 2.52
C PRO A 73 -15.56 -3.47 3.51
N ARG A 74 -16.28 -3.34 4.63
CA ARG A 74 -16.42 -4.40 5.65
C ARG A 74 -16.99 -5.71 5.11
N GLU A 75 -17.79 -5.67 4.05
CA GLU A 75 -18.34 -6.89 3.45
C GLU A 75 -17.24 -7.69 2.74
N LEU A 76 -16.37 -7.03 2.00
CA LEU A 76 -15.22 -7.68 1.34
C LEU A 76 -14.20 -8.18 2.37
N ALA A 77 -13.94 -7.39 3.42
CA ALA A 77 -13.07 -7.78 4.53
C ALA A 77 -13.65 -9.01 5.28
N GLY A 78 -14.94 -9.01 5.59
CA GLY A 78 -15.62 -10.15 6.22
C GLY A 78 -15.67 -11.41 5.35
N ALA A 79 -15.66 -11.25 4.03
CA ALA A 79 -15.53 -12.35 3.07
C ALA A 79 -14.09 -12.83 2.84
N HIS A 80 -13.11 -12.27 3.57
CA HIS A 80 -11.67 -12.59 3.45
C HIS A 80 -11.08 -12.37 2.05
N ARG A 81 -11.65 -11.42 1.27
CA ARG A 81 -11.25 -11.10 -0.10
C ARG A 81 -10.38 -9.85 -0.20
N LEU A 82 -9.98 -9.30 0.95
CA LEU A 82 -9.12 -8.12 1.09
C LEU A 82 -7.77 -8.53 1.70
N GLY A 83 -6.68 -8.26 0.98
CA GLY A 83 -5.31 -8.42 1.47
C GLY A 83 -4.74 -7.09 1.90
N VAL A 84 -4.11 -7.03 3.08
CA VAL A 84 -3.48 -5.80 3.58
C VAL A 84 -2.09 -6.09 4.11
N ALA A 85 -1.10 -5.34 3.63
CA ALA A 85 0.24 -5.29 4.20
C ALA A 85 0.51 -3.85 4.68
N PHE A 86 0.63 -3.69 6.00
CA PHE A 86 0.88 -2.40 6.63
C PHE A 86 2.37 -2.08 6.70
N GLN A 87 2.70 -0.82 6.90
CA GLN A 87 4.04 -0.33 7.17
C GLN A 87 4.67 -1.06 8.38
N ASP A 88 3.92 -1.19 9.48
CA ASP A 88 4.25 -2.14 10.53
C ASP A 88 3.80 -3.53 10.10
N HIS A 89 4.77 -4.43 9.90
CA HIS A 89 4.52 -5.79 9.40
C HIS A 89 3.52 -6.60 10.24
N ALA A 90 3.22 -6.19 11.49
CA ALA A 90 2.23 -6.78 12.41
C ALA A 90 2.24 -8.32 12.42
N LEU A 91 3.43 -8.93 12.37
CA LEU A 91 3.58 -10.36 12.53
C LEU A 91 3.40 -10.75 13.99
N LEU A 92 2.71 -11.84 14.24
CA LEU A 92 2.56 -12.39 15.59
C LEU A 92 3.91 -12.96 16.06
N PRO A 93 4.52 -12.40 17.13
CA PRO A 93 5.91 -12.70 17.47
C PRO A 93 6.14 -14.13 17.97
N TRP A 94 5.09 -14.81 18.42
CA TRP A 94 5.14 -16.21 18.88
C TRP A 94 4.92 -17.23 17.74
N LEU A 95 4.49 -16.82 16.56
CA LEU A 95 4.29 -17.66 15.38
C LEU A 95 5.53 -17.65 14.48
N SER A 96 5.78 -18.77 13.80
CA SER A 96 6.80 -18.86 12.75
C SER A 96 6.35 -18.08 11.48
N VAL A 97 7.25 -17.95 10.50
CA VAL A 97 6.92 -17.41 9.16
C VAL A 97 5.76 -18.18 8.55
N TRP A 98 5.86 -19.51 8.49
CA TRP A 98 4.79 -20.38 7.99
C TRP A 98 3.46 -20.12 8.68
N GLN A 99 3.46 -20.11 10.00
CA GLN A 99 2.24 -19.88 10.77
C GLN A 99 1.66 -18.47 10.59
N ASN A 100 2.51 -17.45 10.49
CA ASN A 100 2.06 -16.09 10.20
C ASN A 100 1.43 -16.00 8.80
N VAL A 101 2.05 -16.62 7.79
CA VAL A 101 1.52 -16.62 6.42
C VAL A 101 0.21 -17.40 6.32
N THR A 102 0.08 -18.52 7.04
CA THR A 102 -1.13 -19.35 7.01
C THR A 102 -2.24 -18.90 7.94
N LEU A 103 -1.98 -17.95 8.82
CA LEU A 103 -2.98 -17.45 9.78
C LEU A 103 -4.31 -17.00 9.14
N PRO A 104 -4.32 -16.24 8.01
CA PRO A 104 -5.58 -15.87 7.35
C PRO A 104 -6.39 -17.08 6.88
N LEU A 105 -5.74 -18.15 6.41
CA LEU A 105 -6.41 -19.38 6.02
C LEU A 105 -7.11 -20.04 7.20
N GLN A 106 -6.45 -20.08 8.37
CA GLN A 106 -7.02 -20.63 9.60
C GLN A 106 -8.24 -19.82 10.05
N VAL A 107 -8.16 -18.48 10.02
CA VAL A 107 -9.27 -17.59 10.37
C VAL A 107 -10.46 -17.76 9.41
N ALA A 108 -10.19 -17.93 8.12
CA ALA A 108 -11.20 -18.13 7.10
C ALA A 108 -11.76 -19.56 7.05
N GLY A 109 -11.24 -20.49 7.86
CA GLY A 109 -11.65 -21.91 7.83
C GLY A 109 -11.24 -22.63 6.53
N VAL A 110 -10.25 -22.11 5.80
CA VAL A 110 -9.76 -22.66 4.53
C VAL A 110 -8.62 -23.63 4.80
N LYS A 111 -8.71 -24.84 4.23
CA LYS A 111 -7.63 -25.83 4.35
C LYS A 111 -6.37 -25.33 3.64
N PRO A 112 -5.21 -25.30 4.31
CA PRO A 112 -3.95 -24.89 3.69
C PRO A 112 -3.55 -25.80 2.53
N ASP A 113 -3.16 -25.20 1.41
CA ASP A 113 -2.45 -25.86 0.31
C ASP A 113 -0.96 -25.63 0.53
N GLU A 114 -0.28 -26.65 1.06
CA GLU A 114 1.14 -26.56 1.44
C GLU A 114 2.04 -26.17 0.25
N ALA A 115 1.74 -26.67 -0.95
CA ALA A 115 2.53 -26.38 -2.15
C ALA A 115 2.40 -24.90 -2.54
N LYS A 116 1.19 -24.35 -2.50
CA LYS A 116 0.96 -22.90 -2.77
C LYS A 116 1.61 -22.02 -1.73
N ILE A 117 1.54 -22.41 -0.46
CA ILE A 117 2.17 -21.64 0.63
C ILE A 117 3.68 -21.65 0.50
N ALA A 118 4.29 -22.82 0.24
CA ALA A 118 5.72 -22.95 0.01
C ALA A 118 6.17 -22.10 -1.21
N ALA A 119 5.42 -22.16 -2.32
CA ALA A 119 5.69 -21.33 -3.48
C ALA A 119 5.61 -19.82 -3.16
N LEU A 120 4.64 -19.40 -2.37
CA LEU A 120 4.50 -18.00 -1.94
C LEU A 120 5.64 -17.56 -1.02
N ILE A 121 6.07 -18.39 -0.06
CA ILE A 121 7.22 -18.13 0.82
C ILE A 121 8.51 -18.04 0.00
N LYS A 122 8.71 -18.93 -0.96
CA LYS A 122 9.84 -18.89 -1.89
C LYS A 122 9.82 -17.63 -2.76
N LEU A 123 8.66 -17.24 -3.26
CA LEU A 123 8.47 -16.05 -4.09
C LEU A 123 8.89 -14.78 -3.37
N VAL A 124 8.58 -14.66 -2.08
CA VAL A 124 9.03 -13.51 -1.27
C VAL A 124 10.48 -13.69 -0.74
N GLY A 125 11.21 -14.72 -1.20
CA GLY A 125 12.60 -14.96 -0.84
C GLY A 125 12.81 -15.33 0.63
N LEU A 126 11.90 -16.11 1.19
CA LEU A 126 11.97 -16.61 2.57
C LEU A 126 12.08 -18.15 2.64
N GLU A 127 12.47 -18.81 1.52
CA GLU A 127 12.76 -20.24 1.47
C GLU A 127 13.87 -20.57 2.50
N GLY A 128 13.65 -21.59 3.33
CA GLY A 128 14.53 -21.98 4.43
C GLY A 128 14.28 -21.24 5.76
N PHE A 129 13.40 -20.23 5.78
CA PHE A 129 13.02 -19.47 6.98
C PHE A 129 11.61 -19.79 7.49
N GLU A 130 10.96 -20.83 6.98
CA GLU A 130 9.56 -21.19 7.30
C GLU A 130 9.32 -21.35 8.80
N LYS A 131 10.31 -21.91 9.51
CA LYS A 131 10.26 -22.18 10.95
C LYS A 131 10.77 -21.01 11.80
N ALA A 132 11.39 -19.98 11.20
CA ALA A 132 11.91 -18.83 11.91
C ALA A 132 10.78 -17.98 12.49
N ARG A 133 11.01 -17.42 13.68
CA ARG A 133 10.09 -16.47 14.32
C ARG A 133 10.48 -15.03 13.97
N PRO A 134 9.57 -14.05 14.07
CA PRO A 134 9.85 -12.65 13.70
C PRO A 134 11.12 -12.06 14.33
N ARG A 135 11.46 -12.41 15.56
CA ARG A 135 12.69 -11.95 16.24
C ARG A 135 13.99 -12.44 15.60
N GLN A 136 13.92 -13.49 14.78
CA GLN A 136 15.06 -14.09 14.08
C GLN A 136 15.20 -13.54 12.66
N LEU A 137 14.31 -12.66 12.25
CA LEU A 137 14.24 -12.08 10.89
C LEU A 137 14.74 -10.64 10.90
N SER A 138 15.35 -10.20 9.79
CA SER A 138 15.59 -8.78 9.54
C SER A 138 14.27 -8.02 9.34
N GLY A 139 14.28 -6.68 9.41
CA GLY A 139 13.11 -5.84 9.12
C GLY A 139 12.50 -6.15 7.76
N GLY A 140 13.33 -6.24 6.72
CA GLY A 140 12.91 -6.58 5.37
C GLY A 140 12.34 -8.00 5.24
N MET A 141 12.89 -8.99 5.96
CA MET A 141 12.33 -10.35 5.97
C MET A 141 10.95 -10.38 6.62
N ARG A 142 10.75 -9.62 7.71
CA ARG A 142 9.42 -9.49 8.33
C ARG A 142 8.41 -8.87 7.38
N GLN A 143 8.80 -7.82 6.65
CA GLN A 143 7.93 -7.16 5.68
C GLN A 143 7.55 -8.11 4.53
N ARG A 144 8.49 -8.89 4.02
CA ARG A 144 8.23 -9.90 2.98
C ARG A 144 7.27 -10.99 3.46
N ALA A 145 7.38 -11.41 4.72
CA ALA A 145 6.43 -12.36 5.31
C ALA A 145 5.00 -11.73 5.45
N ALA A 146 4.91 -10.45 5.77
CA ALA A 146 3.62 -9.74 5.82
C ALA A 146 2.96 -9.63 4.43
N ILE A 147 3.74 -9.42 3.36
CA ILE A 147 3.24 -9.43 1.98
C ILE A 147 2.73 -10.83 1.60
N ALA A 148 3.49 -11.89 1.91
CA ALA A 148 3.04 -13.27 1.68
C ALA A 148 1.72 -13.55 2.42
N ARG A 149 1.61 -13.11 3.68
CA ARG A 149 0.37 -13.23 4.46
C ARG A 149 -0.81 -12.52 3.81
N ALA A 150 -0.60 -11.32 3.24
CA ALA A 150 -1.65 -10.56 2.57
C ALA A 150 -2.14 -11.24 1.29
N LEU A 151 -1.29 -12.02 0.62
CA LEU A 151 -1.57 -12.68 -0.66
C LEU A 151 -2.13 -14.10 -0.51
N VAL A 152 -2.00 -14.74 0.67
CA VAL A 152 -2.23 -16.20 0.82
C VAL A 152 -3.65 -16.65 0.47
N LEU A 153 -4.65 -15.79 0.71
CA LEU A 153 -6.06 -16.07 0.38
C LEU A 153 -6.43 -15.78 -1.08
N GLY A 154 -5.52 -15.22 -1.89
CA GLY A 154 -5.84 -14.77 -3.24
C GLY A 154 -6.86 -13.62 -3.25
N PRO A 155 -6.54 -12.47 -2.63
CA PRO A 155 -7.47 -11.37 -2.46
C PRO A 155 -7.90 -10.77 -3.80
N GLU A 156 -9.06 -10.10 -3.82
CA GLU A 156 -9.53 -9.33 -4.98
C GLU A 156 -9.06 -7.87 -4.95
N VAL A 157 -8.79 -7.38 -3.74
CA VAL A 157 -8.19 -6.07 -3.47
C VAL A 157 -6.96 -6.27 -2.59
N LEU A 158 -5.84 -5.67 -2.99
CA LEU A 158 -4.58 -5.68 -2.26
C LEU A 158 -4.21 -4.25 -1.87
N LEU A 159 -4.07 -4.01 -0.58
CA LEU A 159 -3.68 -2.73 0.00
C LEU A 159 -2.26 -2.84 0.57
N LEU A 160 -1.36 -2.00 0.10
CA LEU A 160 0.04 -2.01 0.46
C LEU A 160 0.45 -0.63 1.01
N ASP A 161 0.80 -0.57 2.29
CA ASP A 161 1.23 0.66 2.95
C ASP A 161 2.75 0.62 3.17
N GLU A 162 3.50 1.33 2.32
CA GLU A 162 4.97 1.38 2.30
C GLU A 162 5.65 0.00 2.40
N PRO A 163 5.26 -0.97 1.55
CA PRO A 163 5.60 -2.38 1.74
C PRO A 163 7.11 -2.66 1.62
N PHE A 164 7.88 -1.75 1.04
CA PHE A 164 9.30 -1.93 0.78
C PHE A 164 10.20 -0.89 1.46
N ALA A 165 9.66 -0.06 2.34
CA ALA A 165 10.41 1.00 3.03
C ALA A 165 11.60 0.46 3.85
N ALA A 166 11.45 -0.72 4.47
CA ALA A 166 12.49 -1.35 5.28
C ALA A 166 13.50 -2.20 4.48
N LEU A 167 13.42 -2.21 3.15
CA LEU A 167 14.30 -3.01 2.29
C LEU A 167 15.50 -2.20 1.80
N ASP A 168 16.65 -2.88 1.66
CA ASP A 168 17.77 -2.34 0.90
C ASP A 168 17.44 -2.21 -0.60
N ALA A 169 18.18 -1.40 -1.33
CA ALA A 169 17.90 -1.07 -2.73
C ALA A 169 17.86 -2.29 -3.66
N VAL A 170 18.71 -3.31 -3.43
CA VAL A 170 18.77 -4.51 -4.27
C VAL A 170 17.54 -5.38 -4.02
N THR A 171 17.24 -5.64 -2.76
CA THR A 171 16.07 -6.42 -2.34
C THR A 171 14.76 -5.72 -2.76
N ARG A 172 14.66 -4.40 -2.62
CA ARG A 172 13.51 -3.60 -3.06
C ARG A 172 13.27 -3.75 -4.56
N ARG A 173 14.32 -3.65 -5.37
CA ARG A 173 14.23 -3.84 -6.83
C ARG A 173 13.74 -5.24 -7.19
N TYR A 174 14.26 -6.26 -6.53
CA TYR A 174 13.78 -7.62 -6.71
C TYR A 174 12.29 -7.77 -6.36
N MET A 175 11.88 -7.23 -5.22
CA MET A 175 10.48 -7.29 -4.78
C MET A 175 9.52 -6.51 -5.69
N ASN A 176 9.94 -5.39 -6.26
CA ASN A 176 9.16 -4.65 -7.24
C ASN A 176 8.91 -5.49 -8.51
N ILE A 177 9.93 -6.20 -9.00
CA ILE A 177 9.80 -7.11 -10.15
C ILE A 177 8.83 -8.25 -9.82
N GLU A 178 8.97 -8.88 -8.65
CA GLU A 178 8.11 -9.97 -8.24
C GLU A 178 6.65 -9.52 -7.99
N LEU A 179 6.45 -8.35 -7.38
CA LEU A 179 5.11 -7.80 -7.19
C LEU A 179 4.45 -7.49 -8.54
N GLN A 180 5.20 -6.92 -9.49
CA GLN A 180 4.71 -6.72 -10.86
C GLN A 180 4.31 -8.05 -11.51
N ARG A 181 5.11 -9.10 -11.35
CA ARG A 181 4.83 -10.43 -11.89
C ARG A 181 3.54 -11.02 -11.31
N ILE A 182 3.40 -11.01 -9.97
CA ILE A 182 2.20 -11.47 -9.27
C ILE A 182 0.97 -10.71 -9.79
N TRP A 183 1.06 -9.39 -9.86
CA TRP A 183 -0.04 -8.56 -10.31
C TRP A 183 -0.39 -8.82 -11.78
N THR A 184 0.61 -9.01 -12.66
CA THR A 184 0.38 -9.30 -14.07
C THR A 184 -0.36 -10.62 -14.28
N GLU A 185 -0.05 -11.63 -13.47
CA GLU A 185 -0.70 -12.95 -13.51
C GLU A 185 -2.10 -12.94 -12.91
N SER A 186 -2.29 -12.23 -11.79
CA SER A 186 -3.53 -12.29 -11.01
C SER A 186 -4.50 -11.13 -11.27
N ARG A 187 -3.99 -9.99 -11.77
CA ARG A 187 -4.75 -8.75 -11.99
C ARG A 187 -5.55 -8.28 -10.77
N ILE A 188 -5.00 -8.50 -9.58
CA ILE A 188 -5.61 -8.03 -8.33
C ILE A 188 -5.71 -6.50 -8.35
N THR A 189 -6.87 -5.93 -8.00
CA THR A 189 -6.99 -4.48 -7.82
C THR A 189 -6.07 -4.05 -6.68
N THR A 190 -5.05 -3.26 -6.99
CA THR A 190 -3.98 -2.96 -6.03
C THR A 190 -3.87 -1.47 -5.78
N LEU A 191 -3.83 -1.11 -4.49
CA LEU A 191 -3.53 0.25 -4.05
C LEU A 191 -2.25 0.23 -3.24
N LEU A 192 -1.24 0.94 -3.73
CA LEU A 192 0.08 1.08 -3.11
C LEU A 192 0.24 2.48 -2.55
N VAL A 193 0.53 2.61 -1.28
CA VAL A 193 1.07 3.84 -0.69
C VAL A 193 2.57 3.73 -0.62
N THR A 194 3.28 4.70 -1.18
CA THR A 194 4.75 4.78 -1.11
C THR A 194 5.21 6.24 -1.11
N HIS A 195 6.41 6.47 -0.63
CA HIS A 195 7.13 7.73 -0.80
C HIS A 195 8.17 7.64 -1.94
N GLY A 196 8.36 6.47 -2.55
CA GLY A 196 9.27 6.24 -3.67
C GLY A 196 8.62 6.54 -5.01
N VAL A 197 9.00 7.65 -5.66
CA VAL A 197 8.52 8.00 -7.00
C VAL A 197 8.92 6.95 -8.03
N ASP A 198 10.13 6.42 -7.92
CA ASP A 198 10.66 5.35 -8.78
C ASP A 198 9.85 4.05 -8.64
N GLU A 199 9.45 3.70 -7.43
CA GLU A 199 8.60 2.55 -7.15
C GLU A 199 7.20 2.72 -7.75
N ALA A 200 6.59 3.90 -7.55
CA ALA A 200 5.28 4.22 -8.11
C ALA A 200 5.29 4.15 -9.64
N LEU A 201 6.28 4.77 -10.29
CA LEU A 201 6.46 4.73 -11.75
C LEU A 201 6.72 3.32 -12.29
N PHE A 202 7.43 2.48 -11.52
CA PHE A 202 7.73 1.12 -11.93
C PHE A 202 6.53 0.18 -11.83
N LEU A 203 5.66 0.38 -10.83
CA LEU A 203 4.59 -0.56 -10.51
C LEU A 203 3.21 -0.13 -11.02
N ALA A 204 2.87 1.15 -10.95
CA ALA A 204 1.50 1.59 -11.11
C ALA A 204 1.08 1.80 -12.58
N ASP A 205 -0.20 1.56 -12.87
CA ASP A 205 -0.85 2.01 -14.10
C ASP A 205 -1.26 3.48 -13.99
N ARG A 206 -1.48 3.96 -12.75
CA ARG A 206 -1.83 5.35 -12.45
C ARG A 206 -1.24 5.76 -11.11
N ILE A 207 -0.74 6.99 -11.06
CA ILE A 207 -0.20 7.61 -9.84
C ILE A 207 -1.13 8.74 -9.41
N VAL A 208 -1.49 8.73 -8.14
CA VAL A 208 -2.25 9.76 -7.45
C VAL A 208 -1.31 10.52 -6.54
N VAL A 209 -1.19 11.83 -6.74
CA VAL A 209 -0.35 12.70 -5.93
C VAL A 209 -1.21 13.42 -4.91
N MET A 210 -0.80 13.37 -3.64
CA MET A 210 -1.48 14.06 -2.54
C MET A 210 -0.71 15.29 -2.08
N SER A 211 -1.48 16.34 -1.72
CA SER A 211 -0.96 17.55 -1.04
C SER A 211 -0.50 17.25 0.37
N GLY A 212 0.07 18.25 1.04
CA GLY A 212 0.24 18.29 2.48
C GLY A 212 -1.08 18.20 3.27
N ARG A 213 -0.99 18.19 4.60
CA ARG A 213 -2.17 18.10 5.48
C ARG A 213 -2.99 19.39 5.49
N PRO A 214 -4.35 19.32 5.40
CA PRO A 214 -5.17 18.12 5.21
C PRO A 214 -5.05 17.56 3.79
N GLY A 215 -4.92 16.24 3.67
CA GLY A 215 -4.67 15.57 2.40
C GLY A 215 -5.77 15.77 1.37
N ARG A 216 -5.37 16.15 0.17
CA ARG A 216 -6.20 16.28 -1.04
C ARG A 216 -5.47 15.67 -2.21
N ILE A 217 -6.19 15.20 -3.20
CA ILE A 217 -5.57 14.80 -4.47
C ILE A 217 -5.28 16.07 -5.27
N ILE A 218 -4.03 16.24 -5.67
CA ILE A 218 -3.57 17.39 -6.49
C ILE A 218 -3.28 17.00 -7.94
N GLU A 219 -2.99 15.72 -8.18
CA GLU A 219 -2.74 15.21 -9.53
C GLU A 219 -3.16 13.74 -9.65
N ASN A 220 -3.61 13.34 -10.84
CA ASN A 220 -3.86 11.97 -11.28
C ASN A 220 -3.13 11.75 -12.59
N LEU A 221 -2.14 10.88 -12.64
CA LEU A 221 -1.29 10.65 -13.79
C LEU A 221 -1.35 9.20 -14.24
N ASP A 222 -1.84 8.95 -15.46
CA ASP A 222 -1.79 7.64 -16.10
C ASP A 222 -0.36 7.33 -16.57
N ILE A 223 0.12 6.12 -16.33
CA ILE A 223 1.48 5.67 -16.64
C ILE A 223 1.44 4.71 -17.83
N GLU A 224 1.79 5.21 -18.98
CA GLU A 224 1.70 4.49 -20.28
C GLU A 224 2.89 3.58 -20.59
N PHE A 225 3.80 3.34 -19.63
CA PHE A 225 4.92 2.42 -19.85
C PHE A 225 4.42 0.99 -20.06
N PRO A 226 4.86 0.33 -21.14
CA PRO A 226 4.43 -1.03 -21.44
C PRO A 226 4.89 -2.02 -20.37
N ARG A 227 4.14 -3.09 -20.17
CA ARG A 227 4.47 -4.21 -19.28
C ARG A 227 4.93 -5.44 -20.08
N PRO A 228 5.82 -6.28 -19.54
CA PRO A 228 6.47 -6.16 -18.23
C PRO A 228 7.52 -5.04 -18.20
N ARG A 229 7.50 -4.23 -17.16
CA ARG A 229 8.53 -3.20 -16.94
C ARG A 229 9.80 -3.86 -16.41
N THR A 230 10.94 -3.49 -16.97
CA THR A 230 12.25 -4.01 -16.55
C THR A 230 13.08 -2.90 -15.93
N PRO A 231 14.15 -3.20 -15.17
CA PRO A 231 15.03 -2.18 -14.63
C PRO A 231 15.66 -1.25 -15.69
N ALA A 232 15.70 -1.67 -16.96
CA ALA A 232 16.15 -0.81 -18.05
C ALA A 232 15.25 0.40 -18.27
N LEU A 233 13.94 0.30 -17.97
CA LEU A 233 12.98 1.40 -18.05
C LEU A 233 13.44 2.60 -17.22
N MET A 234 13.96 2.35 -16.00
CA MET A 234 14.41 3.40 -15.08
C MET A 234 15.58 4.24 -15.59
N ARG A 235 16.21 3.82 -16.69
CA ARG A 235 17.34 4.54 -17.32
C ARG A 235 16.91 5.34 -18.56
N THR A 236 15.64 5.33 -18.89
CA THR A 236 15.13 6.02 -20.08
C THR A 236 14.85 7.50 -19.80
N PRO A 237 15.04 8.39 -20.78
CA PRO A 237 14.69 9.81 -20.63
C PRO A 237 13.22 10.03 -20.26
N ALA A 238 12.31 9.21 -20.81
CA ALA A 238 10.87 9.31 -20.50
C ALA A 238 10.57 9.00 -19.03
N PHE A 239 11.27 8.02 -18.42
CA PHE A 239 11.14 7.73 -17.00
C PHE A 239 11.63 8.89 -16.14
N HIS A 240 12.80 9.46 -16.48
CA HIS A 240 13.37 10.59 -15.75
C HIS A 240 12.48 11.83 -15.85
N ALA A 241 11.91 12.13 -17.01
CA ALA A 241 11.01 13.27 -17.18
C ALA A 241 9.78 13.16 -16.27
N LEU A 242 9.17 11.96 -16.15
CA LEU A 242 8.04 11.73 -15.24
C LEU A 242 8.48 11.74 -13.77
N TYR A 243 9.68 11.24 -13.47
CA TYR A 243 10.24 11.27 -12.12
C TYR A 243 10.42 12.72 -11.66
N ASP A 244 11.05 13.57 -12.49
CA ASP A 244 11.29 14.98 -12.19
C ASP A 244 9.95 15.73 -12.01
N HIS A 245 9.00 15.53 -12.92
CA HIS A 245 7.65 16.11 -12.79
C HIS A 245 6.96 15.76 -11.46
N LEU A 246 7.00 14.49 -11.06
CA LEU A 246 6.41 14.05 -9.80
C LEU A 246 7.18 14.56 -8.57
N ALA A 247 8.51 14.66 -8.67
CA ALA A 247 9.36 15.21 -7.62
C ALA A 247 9.04 16.70 -7.40
N ASP A 248 8.92 17.49 -8.48
CA ASP A 248 8.56 18.90 -8.43
C ASP A 248 7.18 19.14 -7.78
N LEU A 249 6.23 18.23 -7.99
CA LEU A 249 4.91 18.30 -7.32
C LEU A 249 4.97 17.99 -5.82
N LEU A 250 5.93 17.19 -5.40
CA LEU A 250 6.07 16.78 -4.00
C LEU A 250 6.84 17.80 -3.15
N GLU A 251 7.75 18.57 -3.72
CA GLU A 251 8.55 19.56 -2.99
C GLU A 251 7.70 20.63 -2.28
N PRO A 252 6.77 21.35 -2.94
CA PRO A 252 5.91 22.32 -2.28
C PRO A 252 4.99 21.69 -1.22
N ALA A 253 4.47 20.50 -1.52
CA ALA A 253 3.60 19.76 -0.61
C ALA A 253 4.32 19.30 0.67
N ALA A 254 5.64 19.11 0.64
CA ALA A 254 6.46 18.80 1.81
C ALA A 254 6.67 20.04 2.70
N ALA A 255 6.89 21.21 2.10
CA ALA A 255 7.10 22.47 2.82
C ALA A 255 5.86 22.89 3.65
N GLU A 256 4.64 22.59 3.18
CA GLU A 256 3.40 22.86 3.92
C GLU A 256 3.23 22.02 5.21
N ASN A 257 3.95 20.92 5.34
CA ASN A 257 3.87 20.02 6.50
C ASN A 257 4.90 20.30 7.60
N GLU A 258 5.89 21.16 7.38
CA GLU A 258 6.82 21.52 8.44
C GLU A 258 6.08 22.32 9.54
N PRO A 259 6.19 21.90 10.82
CA PRO A 259 5.64 22.68 11.91
C PRO A 259 6.36 24.05 11.89
N VAL A 260 5.58 25.13 11.78
CA VAL A 260 6.09 26.49 11.95
C VAL A 260 6.87 26.50 13.27
N ALA A 261 8.18 26.58 13.17
CA ALA A 261 9.06 26.69 14.33
C ALA A 261 8.60 27.89 15.10
N GLY A 262 8.00 27.67 16.30
CA GLY A 262 7.49 28.70 17.16
C GLY A 262 8.59 29.69 17.43
N GLY A 263 8.44 30.89 16.89
CA GLY A 263 9.31 32.03 17.18
C GLY A 263 9.30 32.29 18.68
N GLY A 264 10.29 31.71 19.36
CA GLY A 264 10.68 32.18 20.68
C GLY A 264 11.42 33.50 20.46
N GLN A 265 10.77 34.59 20.77
CA GLN A 265 11.46 35.84 21.04
C GLN A 265 11.83 35.92 22.53
N PRO A 266 12.96 36.57 22.84
CA PRO A 266 13.65 36.57 24.10
C PRO A 266 12.87 37.25 25.26
#